data_46004137273f892d850ba86b7a8da943
#
_entry.id   46004137273f892d850ba86b7a8da943
#
_cell.length_a   1.000
_cell.length_b   1.000
_cell.length_c   1.000
_cell.angle_alpha   90.00
_cell.angle_beta   90.00
_cell.angle_gamma   90.00
#
_symmetry.space_group_name_H-M   'P 1'
#
loop_
_entity.id
_entity.type
_entity.pdbx_description
1 polymer ?
#
loop_
_entity_poly.entity_id
_entity_poly.type
_entity_poly.pdbx_seq_one_letter_code
_entity_poly.pdbx_strand_id
1 'polypeptide(L)'
;MLILKSIIFYISLVIWTVLMGILCLPFLLLPSYLLKYPTKLWIRIIFVFLNLICNIKHKIEGLENIPNESVLIASKHPSACETLALYYYLKDCFFVHKRELFFIPIFGQYLFKSNMVAINRDGGTKAMRDMLQKVQSKLSFGSSIIIFPEGTRKLPGSKPDYKTGFIGIYNHTKRKILPVALNSGLCWPKQSWVLEKGLITIKFLPTIDEGLDKKVLLNEVQNRIETASNLLLDN
;
A
#
# COMPACT_ATOMS: atom_id res chain seq x y z
N MET A 1 21.64 -18.65 -8.39
CA MET A 1 21.94 -17.59 -7.40
C MET A 1 20.71 -16.82 -6.96
N LEU A 2 19.85 -16.33 -7.84
CA LEU A 2 18.63 -15.58 -7.49
C LEU A 2 17.65 -16.40 -6.63
N ILE A 3 17.36 -17.64 -7.03
CA ILE A 3 16.47 -18.55 -6.29
C ILE A 3 16.92 -18.70 -4.83
N LEU A 4 18.20 -18.98 -4.60
CA LEU A 4 18.76 -19.15 -3.25
C LEU A 4 18.61 -17.87 -2.41
N LYS A 5 18.90 -16.69 -3.01
CA LYS A 5 18.72 -15.40 -2.34
C LYS A 5 17.26 -15.15 -1.98
N SER A 6 16.33 -15.49 -2.86
CA SER A 6 14.90 -15.36 -2.61
C SER A 6 14.43 -16.26 -1.45
N ILE A 7 14.90 -17.53 -1.41
CA ILE A 7 14.63 -18.45 -0.33
C ILE A 7 15.14 -17.87 1.01
N ILE A 8 16.41 -17.44 1.04
CA ILE A 8 17.00 -16.85 2.25
C ILE A 8 16.21 -15.62 2.70
N PHE A 9 15.81 -14.75 1.75
CA PHE A 9 14.98 -13.59 2.07
C PHE A 9 13.63 -13.98 2.70
N TYR A 10 12.90 -14.92 2.10
CA TYR A 10 11.59 -15.33 2.63
C TYR A 10 11.71 -16.03 3.99
N ILE A 11 12.73 -16.84 4.21
CA ILE A 11 13.01 -17.43 5.52
C ILE A 11 13.29 -16.32 6.55
N SER A 12 14.15 -15.37 6.21
CA SER A 12 14.46 -14.21 7.07
C SER A 12 13.23 -13.37 7.35
N LEU A 13 12.36 -13.14 6.33
CA LEU A 13 11.11 -12.41 6.47
C LEU A 13 10.16 -13.10 7.46
N VAL A 14 10.00 -14.42 7.35
CA VAL A 14 9.13 -15.20 8.26
C VAL A 14 9.67 -15.17 9.67
N ILE A 15 10.96 -15.48 9.87
CA ILE A 15 11.61 -15.46 11.19
C ILE A 15 11.47 -14.06 11.82
N TRP A 16 11.77 -13.00 11.07
CA TRP A 16 11.66 -11.63 11.56
C TRP A 16 10.23 -11.24 11.91
N THR A 17 9.25 -11.65 11.08
CA THR A 17 7.83 -11.37 11.34
C THR A 17 7.35 -12.08 12.61
N VAL A 18 7.72 -13.35 12.81
CA VAL A 18 7.38 -14.10 14.03
C VAL A 18 8.04 -13.48 15.25
N LEU A 19 9.34 -13.19 15.17
CA LEU A 19 10.10 -12.56 16.26
C LEU A 19 9.48 -11.22 16.68
N MET A 20 9.25 -10.33 15.71
CA MET A 20 8.60 -9.04 15.99
C MET A 20 7.17 -9.21 16.51
N GLY A 21 6.44 -10.19 16.00
CA GLY A 21 5.11 -10.51 16.49
C GLY A 21 5.12 -10.91 17.97
N ILE A 22 6.10 -11.69 18.43
CA ILE A 22 6.25 -12.07 19.82
C ILE A 22 6.74 -10.90 20.68
N LEU A 23 7.80 -10.22 20.25
CA LEU A 23 8.38 -9.11 21.01
C LEU A 23 7.41 -7.92 21.17
N CYS A 24 6.53 -7.73 20.21
CA CYS A 24 5.58 -6.61 20.24
C CYS A 24 4.20 -6.99 20.83
N LEU A 25 4.01 -8.18 21.40
CA LEU A 25 2.77 -8.56 22.10
C LEU A 25 2.28 -7.51 23.10
N PRO A 26 3.15 -6.87 23.93
CA PRO A 26 2.71 -5.83 24.85
C PRO A 26 2.03 -4.64 24.14
N PHE A 27 2.38 -4.34 22.88
CA PHE A 27 1.75 -3.25 22.12
C PHE A 27 0.27 -3.52 21.78
N LEU A 28 -0.17 -4.79 21.83
CA LEU A 28 -1.59 -5.12 21.67
C LEU A 28 -2.46 -4.61 22.83
N LEU A 29 -1.86 -4.39 24.00
CA LEU A 29 -2.53 -3.83 25.19
C LEU A 29 -2.48 -2.30 25.24
N LEU A 30 -1.57 -1.68 24.49
CA LEU A 30 -1.37 -0.23 24.44
C LEU A 30 -2.33 0.45 23.46
N PRO A 31 -2.48 1.79 23.48
CA PRO A 31 -3.24 2.54 22.50
C PRO A 31 -2.77 2.26 21.06
N SER A 32 -3.73 2.11 20.14
CA SER A 32 -3.46 1.67 18.75
C SER A 32 -2.48 2.56 17.98
N TYR A 33 -2.43 3.86 18.26
CA TYR A 33 -1.51 4.79 17.59
C TYR A 33 -0.03 4.49 17.88
N LEU A 34 0.28 3.79 18.98
CA LEU A 34 1.65 3.39 19.30
C LEU A 34 2.14 2.23 18.42
N LEU A 35 1.25 1.47 17.83
CA LEU A 35 1.60 0.33 17.00
C LEU A 35 2.37 0.71 15.73
N LYS A 36 2.24 1.96 15.30
CA LYS A 36 2.98 2.46 14.11
C LYS A 36 4.51 2.38 14.28
N TYR A 37 5.03 2.54 15.49
CA TYR A 37 6.46 2.52 15.72
C TYR A 37 7.09 1.13 15.48
N PRO A 38 6.63 0.06 16.16
CA PRO A 38 7.14 -1.28 15.88
C PRO A 38 6.83 -1.74 14.45
N THR A 39 5.68 -1.35 13.86
CA THR A 39 5.38 -1.66 12.47
C THR A 39 6.38 -1.00 11.50
N LYS A 40 6.73 0.27 11.70
CA LYS A 40 7.75 0.94 10.87
C LYS A 40 9.14 0.33 11.07
N LEU A 41 9.50 -0.07 12.28
CA LEU A 41 10.75 -0.81 12.54
C LEU A 41 10.76 -2.15 11.80
N TRP A 42 9.66 -2.91 11.87
CA TRP A 42 9.51 -4.18 11.16
C TRP A 42 9.71 -4.01 9.65
N ILE A 43 9.08 -2.99 9.04
CA ILE A 43 9.22 -2.68 7.61
C ILE A 43 10.67 -2.26 7.28
N ARG A 44 11.28 -1.42 8.11
CA ARG A 44 12.66 -0.96 7.90
C ARG A 44 13.64 -2.14 7.79
N ILE A 45 13.51 -3.12 8.66
CA ILE A 45 14.37 -4.32 8.62
C ILE A 45 14.08 -5.18 7.39
N ILE A 46 12.83 -5.26 6.92
CA ILE A 46 12.52 -5.94 5.65
C ILE A 46 13.25 -5.26 4.48
N PHE A 47 13.29 -3.92 4.43
CA PHE A 47 14.03 -3.20 3.39
C PHE A 47 15.55 -3.43 3.51
N VAL A 48 16.08 -3.57 4.73
CA VAL A 48 17.49 -3.97 4.93
C VAL A 48 17.72 -5.37 4.37
N PHE A 49 16.84 -6.34 4.62
CA PHE A 49 16.95 -7.70 4.05
C PHE A 49 16.86 -7.69 2.53
N LEU A 50 15.95 -6.93 1.93
CA LEU A 50 15.84 -6.77 0.48
C LEU A 50 17.17 -6.28 -0.11
N ASN A 51 17.78 -5.28 0.53
CA ASN A 51 19.05 -4.72 0.05
C ASN A 51 20.22 -5.69 0.25
N LEU A 52 20.41 -6.23 1.44
CA LEU A 52 21.57 -7.06 1.78
C LEU A 52 21.54 -8.44 1.09
N ILE A 53 20.38 -9.08 1.03
CA ILE A 53 20.23 -10.44 0.51
C ILE A 53 20.01 -10.43 -0.99
N CYS A 54 19.05 -9.61 -1.45
CA CYS A 54 18.60 -9.61 -2.84
C CYS A 54 19.22 -8.49 -3.70
N ASN A 55 19.97 -7.56 -3.08
CA ASN A 55 20.47 -6.35 -3.74
C ASN A 55 19.33 -5.52 -4.39
N ILE A 56 18.20 -5.43 -3.69
CA ILE A 56 17.06 -4.60 -4.07
C ILE A 56 17.11 -3.33 -3.24
N LYS A 57 17.41 -2.23 -3.90
CA LYS A 57 17.40 -0.89 -3.29
C LYS A 57 16.05 -0.22 -3.53
N HIS A 58 15.75 0.83 -2.78
CA HIS A 58 14.55 1.63 -3.01
C HIS A 58 14.87 3.14 -2.96
N LYS A 59 14.14 3.90 -3.75
CA LYS A 59 14.23 5.36 -3.87
C LYS A 59 12.83 5.95 -3.81
N ILE A 60 12.69 7.09 -3.13
CA ILE A 60 11.45 7.85 -3.07
C ILE A 60 11.64 9.17 -3.80
N GLU A 61 10.68 9.53 -4.63
CA GLU A 61 10.65 10.80 -5.37
C GLU A 61 9.32 11.52 -5.11
N GLY A 62 9.32 12.84 -5.22
CA GLY A 62 8.11 13.64 -5.14
C GLY A 62 7.52 13.77 -3.73
N LEU A 63 8.35 13.68 -2.68
CA LEU A 63 7.88 13.85 -1.29
C LEU A 63 7.23 15.21 -1.06
N GLU A 64 7.63 16.23 -1.82
CA GLU A 64 7.06 17.59 -1.82
C GLU A 64 5.61 17.65 -2.29
N ASN A 65 5.16 16.62 -3.02
CA ASN A 65 3.77 16.51 -3.49
C ASN A 65 2.82 15.95 -2.43
N ILE A 66 3.33 15.46 -1.30
CA ILE A 66 2.50 14.93 -0.22
C ILE A 66 1.90 16.11 0.57
N PRO A 67 0.57 16.32 0.51
CA PRO A 67 -0.03 17.43 1.22
C PRO A 67 -0.08 17.17 2.73
N ASN A 68 -0.20 18.25 3.50
CA ASN A 68 -0.35 18.15 4.96
C ASN A 68 -1.76 17.70 5.37
N GLU A 69 -2.73 17.89 4.50
CA GLU A 69 -4.11 17.44 4.70
C GLU A 69 -4.31 15.96 4.37
N SER A 70 -5.38 15.35 4.88
CA SER A 70 -5.73 13.97 4.53
C SER A 70 -6.22 13.85 3.10
N VAL A 71 -5.71 12.86 2.37
CA VAL A 71 -5.97 12.66 0.94
C VAL A 71 -6.27 11.19 0.62
N LEU A 72 -6.79 10.96 -0.58
CA LEU A 72 -6.86 9.62 -1.19
C LEU A 72 -5.55 9.35 -1.93
N ILE A 73 -4.79 8.38 -1.49
CA ILE A 73 -3.55 7.97 -2.15
C ILE A 73 -3.87 6.84 -3.12
N ALA A 74 -3.83 7.13 -4.42
CA ALA A 74 -4.09 6.17 -5.47
C ALA A 74 -2.75 5.62 -6.00
N SER A 75 -2.47 4.36 -5.76
CA SER A 75 -1.17 3.75 -6.11
C SER A 75 -1.32 2.60 -7.09
N LYS A 76 -0.37 2.47 -8.02
CA LYS A 76 -0.17 1.23 -8.77
C LYS A 76 0.08 0.06 -7.80
N HIS A 77 -0.30 -1.17 -8.22
CA HIS A 77 -0.22 -2.35 -7.33
C HIS A 77 0.40 -3.59 -8.01
N PRO A 78 1.70 -3.58 -8.38
CA PRO A 78 2.35 -4.74 -8.99
C PRO A 78 2.98 -5.72 -7.98
N SER A 79 3.19 -5.32 -6.70
CA SER A 79 3.97 -6.05 -5.71
C SER A 79 3.30 -6.06 -4.31
N ALA A 80 3.94 -6.67 -3.35
CA ALA A 80 3.67 -6.47 -1.93
C ALA A 80 4.50 -5.30 -1.36
N CYS A 81 5.57 -4.92 -2.03
CA CYS A 81 6.54 -3.92 -1.57
C CYS A 81 5.90 -2.54 -1.35
N GLU A 82 5.04 -2.08 -2.26
CA GLU A 82 4.39 -0.76 -2.16
C GLU A 82 3.47 -0.64 -0.94
N THR A 83 2.85 -1.74 -0.51
CA THR A 83 2.04 -1.74 0.71
C THR A 83 2.90 -1.40 1.93
N LEU A 84 4.09 -2.01 2.01
CA LEU A 84 5.05 -1.74 3.07
C LEU A 84 5.64 -0.33 2.94
N ALA A 85 6.06 0.05 1.75
CA ALA A 85 6.72 1.31 1.50
C ALA A 85 5.81 2.51 1.74
N LEU A 86 4.59 2.50 1.23
CA LEU A 86 3.64 3.58 1.46
C LEU A 86 3.34 3.75 2.96
N TYR A 87 3.13 2.65 3.69
CA TYR A 87 2.93 2.73 5.14
C TYR A 87 4.16 3.27 5.89
N TYR A 88 5.35 2.93 5.43
CA TYR A 88 6.59 3.37 6.06
C TYR A 88 6.85 4.88 5.87
N TYR A 89 6.67 5.39 4.64
CA TYR A 89 7.02 6.76 4.29
C TYR A 89 5.92 7.77 4.62
N LEU A 90 4.66 7.37 4.63
CA LEU A 90 3.56 8.27 4.99
C LEU A 90 3.45 8.44 6.51
N LYS A 91 3.06 9.64 6.92
CA LYS A 91 2.98 10.01 8.35
C LYS A 91 1.85 9.26 9.05
N ASP A 92 0.67 9.30 8.47
CA ASP A 92 -0.55 8.69 9.02
C ASP A 92 -1.46 8.23 7.87
N CYS A 93 -1.59 6.92 7.73
CA CYS A 93 -2.35 6.33 6.65
C CYS A 93 -2.95 4.99 7.05
N PHE A 94 -4.00 4.59 6.33
CA PHE A 94 -4.63 3.29 6.49
C PHE A 94 -4.99 2.68 5.14
N PHE A 95 -5.17 1.36 5.13
CA PHE A 95 -5.61 0.60 3.98
C PHE A 95 -7.04 0.10 4.16
N VAL A 96 -7.72 -0.13 3.03
CA VAL A 96 -8.88 -1.01 2.99
C VAL A 96 -8.41 -2.40 2.59
N HIS A 97 -8.61 -3.37 3.46
CA HIS A 97 -8.16 -4.74 3.24
C HIS A 97 -9.28 -5.76 3.35
N LYS A 98 -9.05 -6.97 2.86
CA LYS A 98 -9.98 -8.07 3.00
C LYS A 98 -10.11 -8.50 4.47
N ARG A 99 -11.34 -8.76 4.92
CA ARG A 99 -11.61 -9.21 6.30
C ARG A 99 -10.88 -10.50 6.66
N GLU A 100 -10.67 -11.39 5.68
CA GLU A 100 -10.01 -12.68 5.86
C GLU A 100 -8.56 -12.56 6.36
N LEU A 101 -7.90 -11.41 6.14
CA LEU A 101 -6.54 -11.18 6.65
C LEU A 101 -6.46 -11.16 8.18
N PHE A 102 -7.57 -10.95 8.88
CA PHE A 102 -7.62 -11.05 10.34
C PHE A 102 -7.37 -12.47 10.87
N PHE A 103 -7.59 -13.50 10.05
CA PHE A 103 -7.38 -14.90 10.43
C PHE A 103 -5.94 -15.39 10.26
N ILE A 104 -5.04 -14.55 9.73
CA ILE A 104 -3.62 -14.91 9.65
C ILE A 104 -3.02 -14.86 11.05
N PRO A 105 -2.46 -15.99 11.56
CA PRO A 105 -1.86 -16.03 12.88
C PRO A 105 -0.81 -14.93 13.08
N ILE A 106 -0.77 -14.34 14.27
CA ILE A 106 0.11 -13.21 14.65
C ILE A 106 -0.22 -11.94 13.87
N PHE A 107 -0.13 -11.97 12.55
CA PHE A 107 -0.36 -10.80 11.69
C PHE A 107 -1.79 -10.24 11.83
N GLY A 108 -2.78 -11.11 11.91
CA GLY A 108 -4.19 -10.72 12.00
C GLY A 108 -4.51 -9.91 13.27
N GLN A 109 -3.93 -10.26 14.42
CA GLN A 109 -4.12 -9.53 15.67
C GLN A 109 -3.56 -8.10 15.56
N TYR A 110 -2.37 -7.94 14.98
CA TYR A 110 -1.76 -6.64 14.75
C TYR A 110 -2.56 -5.83 13.72
N LEU A 111 -3.02 -6.47 12.66
CA LEU A 111 -3.84 -5.82 11.65
C LEU A 111 -5.17 -5.34 12.24
N PHE A 112 -5.82 -6.13 13.10
CA PHE A 112 -7.03 -5.73 13.82
C PHE A 112 -6.76 -4.52 14.72
N LYS A 113 -5.67 -4.57 15.50
CA LYS A 113 -5.26 -3.48 16.39
C LYS A 113 -4.80 -2.23 15.67
N SER A 114 -4.25 -2.35 14.46
CA SER A 114 -3.71 -1.23 13.66
C SER A 114 -4.77 -0.25 13.16
N ASN A 115 -6.06 -0.54 13.45
CA ASN A 115 -7.16 0.34 13.10
C ASN A 115 -7.32 0.54 11.57
N MET A 116 -6.92 -0.45 10.75
CA MET A 116 -7.18 -0.48 9.31
C MET A 116 -8.67 -0.71 9.03
N VAL A 117 -9.12 -0.46 7.81
CA VAL A 117 -10.51 -0.67 7.41
C VAL A 117 -10.66 -2.02 6.73
N ALA A 118 -11.34 -2.96 7.39
CA ALA A 118 -11.66 -4.25 6.79
C ALA A 118 -12.97 -4.18 6.00
N ILE A 119 -13.01 -4.83 4.84
CA ILE A 119 -14.21 -5.01 4.02
C ILE A 119 -14.49 -6.49 3.79
N ASN A 120 -15.74 -6.88 3.98
CA ASN A 120 -16.28 -8.13 3.41
C ASN A 120 -16.76 -7.84 1.99
N ARG A 121 -16.03 -8.31 0.98
CA ARG A 121 -16.37 -8.02 -0.43
C ARG A 121 -17.65 -8.70 -0.89
N ASP A 122 -18.06 -9.76 -0.22
CA ASP A 122 -19.27 -10.51 -0.54
C ASP A 122 -20.52 -9.93 0.16
N GLY A 123 -20.33 -8.93 1.03
CA GLY A 123 -21.40 -8.29 1.81
C GLY A 123 -22.23 -7.24 1.04
N GLY A 124 -22.03 -7.09 -0.26
CA GLY A 124 -22.82 -6.22 -1.13
C GLY A 124 -22.83 -4.75 -0.73
N THR A 125 -23.96 -4.08 -0.98
CA THR A 125 -24.14 -2.64 -0.75
C THR A 125 -24.02 -2.21 0.71
N LYS A 126 -24.43 -3.07 1.66
CA LYS A 126 -24.32 -2.79 3.10
C LYS A 126 -22.84 -2.71 3.51
N ALA A 127 -22.04 -3.71 3.15
CA ALA A 127 -20.62 -3.72 3.46
C ALA A 127 -19.87 -2.53 2.85
N MET A 128 -20.26 -2.12 1.63
CA MET A 128 -19.71 -0.91 0.99
C MET A 128 -20.08 0.35 1.79
N ARG A 129 -21.32 0.51 2.22
CA ARG A 129 -21.75 1.67 3.03
C ARG A 129 -21.00 1.74 4.35
N ASP A 130 -20.89 0.62 5.08
CA ASP A 130 -20.19 0.55 6.36
C ASP A 130 -18.68 0.88 6.20
N MET A 131 -18.08 0.40 5.11
CA MET A 131 -16.71 0.75 4.76
C MET A 131 -16.56 2.25 4.49
N LEU A 132 -17.42 2.85 3.69
CA LEU A 132 -17.37 4.29 3.35
C LEU A 132 -17.52 5.17 4.60
N GLN A 133 -18.40 4.81 5.54
CA GLN A 133 -18.55 5.54 6.81
C GLN A 133 -17.26 5.48 7.65
N LYS A 134 -16.63 4.30 7.75
CA LYS A 134 -15.34 4.13 8.45
C LYS A 134 -14.22 4.92 7.79
N VAL A 135 -14.16 4.91 6.45
CA VAL A 135 -13.20 5.70 5.69
C VAL A 135 -13.39 7.19 5.96
N GLN A 136 -14.62 7.69 5.87
CA GLN A 136 -14.93 9.10 6.11
C GLN A 136 -14.52 9.54 7.51
N SER A 137 -14.86 8.75 8.54
CA SER A 137 -14.46 9.03 9.91
C SER A 137 -12.95 9.17 10.07
N LYS A 138 -12.16 8.24 9.50
CA LYS A 138 -10.70 8.29 9.59
C LYS A 138 -10.07 9.47 8.86
N LEU A 139 -10.59 9.83 7.69
CA LEU A 139 -10.17 11.01 6.95
C LEU A 139 -10.45 12.30 7.75
N SER A 140 -11.58 12.35 8.49
CA SER A 140 -11.91 13.50 9.36
C SER A 140 -10.95 13.64 10.54
N PHE A 141 -10.34 12.54 10.99
CA PHE A 141 -9.27 12.56 12.01
C PHE A 141 -7.87 12.80 11.45
N GLY A 142 -7.74 13.15 10.15
CA GLY A 142 -6.48 13.55 9.53
C GLY A 142 -5.65 12.40 8.93
N SER A 143 -6.11 11.14 9.00
CA SER A 143 -5.42 10.01 8.35
C SER A 143 -5.73 9.96 6.86
N SER A 144 -4.74 9.65 6.02
CA SER A 144 -4.91 9.43 4.56
C SER A 144 -5.24 7.97 4.25
N ILE A 145 -6.05 7.74 3.23
CA ILE A 145 -6.36 6.38 2.79
C ILE A 145 -5.49 5.97 1.60
N ILE A 146 -4.93 4.77 1.65
CA ILE A 146 -4.23 4.16 0.50
C ILE A 146 -5.18 3.21 -0.21
N ILE A 147 -5.35 3.44 -1.51
CA ILE A 147 -6.21 2.66 -2.39
C ILE A 147 -5.40 2.20 -3.59
N PHE A 148 -5.62 0.97 -3.99
CA PHE A 148 -5.10 0.41 -5.22
C PHE A 148 -6.25 0.34 -6.24
N PRO A 149 -6.34 1.28 -7.21
CA PRO A 149 -7.48 1.36 -8.13
C PRO A 149 -7.68 0.10 -8.97
N GLU A 150 -6.61 -0.66 -9.21
CA GLU A 150 -6.65 -1.95 -9.91
C GLU A 150 -7.38 -3.06 -9.12
N GLY A 151 -7.59 -2.88 -7.81
CA GLY A 151 -8.25 -3.83 -6.91
C GLY A 151 -7.49 -5.14 -6.66
N THR A 152 -6.45 -5.41 -7.43
CA THR A 152 -5.56 -6.57 -7.29
C THR A 152 -4.20 -6.24 -7.90
N ARG A 153 -3.16 -6.98 -7.50
CA ARG A 153 -1.83 -6.83 -8.09
C ARG A 153 -1.82 -7.22 -9.56
N LYS A 154 -1.26 -6.36 -10.42
CA LYS A 154 -1.11 -6.55 -11.86
C LYS A 154 0.37 -6.61 -12.25
N LEU A 155 0.69 -7.25 -13.36
CA LEU A 155 2.06 -7.26 -13.90
C LEU A 155 2.49 -5.85 -14.34
N PRO A 156 3.77 -5.50 -14.21
CA PRO A 156 4.30 -4.30 -14.84
C PRO A 156 4.02 -4.29 -16.35
N GLY A 157 3.65 -3.13 -16.89
CA GLY A 157 3.33 -2.98 -18.33
C GLY A 157 2.02 -3.63 -18.79
N SER A 158 1.26 -4.31 -17.91
CA SER A 158 -0.04 -4.86 -18.28
C SER A 158 -1.09 -3.76 -18.51
N LYS A 159 -2.09 -4.05 -19.37
CA LYS A 159 -3.20 -3.13 -19.61
C LYS A 159 -3.88 -2.73 -18.29
N PRO A 160 -4.01 -1.45 -18.00
CA PRO A 160 -4.63 -0.98 -16.76
C PRO A 160 -6.13 -1.33 -16.73
N ASP A 161 -6.61 -1.72 -15.54
CA ASP A 161 -8.01 -2.10 -15.30
C ASP A 161 -8.44 -1.53 -13.95
N TYR A 162 -8.74 -0.22 -13.95
CA TYR A 162 -9.12 0.52 -12.75
C TYR A 162 -10.59 0.28 -12.40
N LYS A 163 -10.85 -0.17 -11.17
CA LYS A 163 -12.17 -0.55 -10.69
C LYS A 163 -12.99 0.66 -10.23
N THR A 164 -14.28 0.61 -10.47
CA THR A 164 -15.21 1.70 -10.10
C THR A 164 -15.37 1.91 -8.59
N GLY A 165 -14.99 0.94 -7.77
CA GLY A 165 -15.01 1.07 -6.30
C GLY A 165 -14.17 2.23 -5.77
N PHE A 166 -13.04 2.53 -6.40
CA PHE A 166 -12.22 3.69 -6.11
C PHE A 166 -12.99 5.01 -6.28
N ILE A 167 -13.80 5.11 -7.36
CA ILE A 167 -14.62 6.28 -7.64
C ILE A 167 -15.71 6.48 -6.57
N GLY A 168 -16.27 5.39 -6.06
CA GLY A 168 -17.23 5.43 -4.95
C GLY A 168 -16.63 6.07 -3.70
N ILE A 169 -15.39 5.73 -3.36
CA ILE A 169 -14.68 6.34 -2.24
C ILE A 169 -14.41 7.81 -2.48
N TYR A 170 -13.93 8.19 -3.66
CA TYR A 170 -13.68 9.58 -4.03
C TYR A 170 -14.94 10.45 -3.92
N ASN A 171 -16.05 10.03 -4.56
CA ASN A 171 -17.31 10.77 -4.54
C ASN A 171 -17.89 10.93 -3.13
N HIS A 172 -17.70 9.93 -2.28
CA HIS A 172 -18.18 9.96 -0.90
C HIS A 172 -17.35 10.87 -0.01
N THR A 173 -16.03 10.83 -0.19
CA THR A 173 -15.09 11.51 0.72
C THR A 173 -14.76 12.94 0.30
N LYS A 174 -14.92 13.27 -1.00
CA LYS A 174 -14.60 14.58 -1.58
C LYS A 174 -13.22 15.07 -1.14
N ARG A 175 -12.20 14.23 -1.36
CA ARG A 175 -10.80 14.53 -1.02
C ARG A 175 -9.95 14.54 -2.28
N LYS A 176 -8.91 15.36 -2.27
CA LYS A 176 -7.86 15.33 -3.31
C LYS A 176 -7.24 13.95 -3.43
N ILE A 177 -6.76 13.63 -4.61
CA ILE A 177 -6.05 12.38 -4.86
C ILE A 177 -4.56 12.67 -4.98
N LEU A 178 -3.75 11.88 -4.29
CA LEU A 178 -2.31 11.82 -4.46
C LEU A 178 -1.98 10.56 -5.29
N PRO A 179 -1.69 10.70 -6.59
CA PRO A 179 -1.32 9.55 -7.42
C PRO A 179 0.10 9.09 -7.11
N VAL A 180 0.34 7.77 -7.13
CA VAL A 180 1.66 7.18 -6.88
C VAL A 180 2.01 6.20 -7.97
N ALA A 181 3.10 6.48 -8.68
CA ALA A 181 3.71 5.63 -9.68
C ALA A 181 4.87 4.82 -9.06
N LEU A 182 5.09 3.61 -9.56
CA LEU A 182 6.17 2.76 -9.07
C LEU A 182 6.46 1.59 -10.02
N ASN A 183 7.66 1.02 -9.86
CA ASN A 183 8.15 -0.13 -10.64
C ASN A 183 8.47 -1.37 -9.78
N SER A 184 7.92 -1.46 -8.57
CA SER A 184 8.26 -2.53 -7.60
C SER A 184 8.05 -3.94 -8.13
N GLY A 185 7.15 -4.12 -9.10
CA GLY A 185 6.90 -5.40 -9.75
C GLY A 185 8.06 -5.96 -10.58
N LEU A 186 9.05 -5.14 -10.96
CA LEU A 186 10.27 -5.61 -11.61
C LEU A 186 11.14 -6.41 -10.63
N CYS A 187 11.23 -5.97 -9.39
CA CYS A 187 12.09 -6.59 -8.38
C CYS A 187 11.36 -7.62 -7.51
N TRP A 188 10.09 -7.38 -7.21
CA TRP A 188 9.27 -8.24 -6.35
C TRP A 188 7.88 -8.51 -6.98
N PRO A 189 7.81 -9.30 -8.06
CA PRO A 189 6.56 -9.53 -8.79
C PRO A 189 5.56 -10.41 -8.01
N LYS A 190 4.27 -10.19 -8.23
CA LYS A 190 3.20 -11.02 -7.65
C LYS A 190 3.25 -12.48 -8.09
N GLN A 191 3.63 -12.72 -9.34
CA GLN A 191 3.48 -14.03 -10.00
C GLN A 191 4.73 -14.90 -9.89
N SER A 192 5.78 -14.37 -9.30
CA SER A 192 7.01 -15.10 -9.04
C SER A 192 7.41 -14.91 -7.58
N TRP A 193 7.86 -16.00 -6.96
CA TRP A 193 8.52 -15.93 -5.67
C TRP A 193 10.01 -15.60 -5.78
N VAL A 194 10.55 -15.57 -7.00
CA VAL A 194 11.94 -15.19 -7.26
C VAL A 194 12.03 -13.67 -7.32
N LEU A 195 12.92 -13.13 -6.49
CA LEU A 195 13.20 -11.71 -6.38
C LEU A 195 14.35 -11.34 -7.34
N GLU A 196 14.17 -10.26 -8.08
CA GLU A 196 15.15 -9.73 -9.03
C GLU A 196 15.89 -8.54 -8.42
N LYS A 197 17.21 -8.50 -8.54
CA LYS A 197 18.00 -7.34 -8.10
C LYS A 197 17.60 -6.07 -8.87
N GLY A 198 17.63 -4.92 -8.22
CA GLY A 198 17.34 -3.66 -8.91
C GLY A 198 17.02 -2.51 -7.99
N LEU A 199 16.50 -1.43 -8.58
CA LEU A 199 16.08 -0.23 -7.88
C LEU A 199 14.56 -0.10 -7.97
N ILE A 200 13.89 -0.19 -6.82
CA ILE A 200 12.46 0.14 -6.71
C ILE A 200 12.34 1.66 -6.52
N THR A 201 11.70 2.32 -7.47
CA THR A 201 11.37 3.75 -7.35
C THR A 201 9.89 3.89 -7.05
N ILE A 202 9.56 4.69 -6.03
CA ILE A 202 8.20 5.09 -5.66
C ILE A 202 8.11 6.59 -5.83
N LYS A 203 7.22 7.04 -6.71
CA LYS A 203 7.11 8.45 -7.08
C LYS A 203 5.73 8.98 -6.74
N PHE A 204 5.68 9.94 -5.82
CA PHE A 204 4.48 10.72 -5.54
C PHE A 204 4.33 11.80 -6.61
N LEU A 205 3.17 11.82 -7.26
CA LEU A 205 2.87 12.77 -8.33
C LEU A 205 2.09 13.97 -7.79
N PRO A 206 2.02 15.09 -8.51
CA PRO A 206 1.18 16.22 -8.11
C PRO A 206 -0.27 15.78 -7.86
N THR A 207 -0.90 16.36 -6.84
CA THR A 207 -2.27 16.02 -6.46
C THR A 207 -3.28 16.35 -7.58
N ILE A 208 -4.39 15.62 -7.57
CA ILE A 208 -5.59 15.87 -8.39
C ILE A 208 -6.65 16.43 -7.45
N ASP A 209 -7.25 17.56 -7.81
CA ASP A 209 -8.26 18.22 -6.99
C ASP A 209 -9.57 17.44 -6.92
N GLU A 210 -10.37 17.76 -5.90
CA GLU A 210 -11.72 17.25 -5.75
C GLU A 210 -12.70 17.84 -6.77
N GLY A 211 -13.86 17.20 -6.95
CA GLY A 211 -14.96 17.70 -7.75
C GLY A 211 -14.93 17.32 -9.24
N LEU A 212 -13.98 16.49 -9.67
CA LEU A 212 -13.95 16.01 -11.06
C LEU A 212 -15.09 15.01 -11.34
N ASP A 213 -15.61 15.09 -12.58
CA ASP A 213 -16.54 14.08 -13.10
C ASP A 213 -15.90 12.68 -13.11
N LYS A 214 -16.73 11.65 -12.96
CA LYS A 214 -16.31 10.24 -12.87
C LYS A 214 -15.39 9.80 -14.01
N LYS A 215 -15.73 10.15 -15.27
CA LYS A 215 -14.94 9.74 -16.44
C LYS A 215 -13.63 10.50 -16.50
N VAL A 216 -13.68 11.81 -16.24
CA VAL A 216 -12.50 12.68 -16.23
C VAL A 216 -11.53 12.21 -15.14
N LEU A 217 -12.03 11.98 -13.93
CA LEU A 217 -11.25 11.48 -12.80
C LEU A 217 -10.52 10.18 -13.12
N LEU A 218 -11.27 9.17 -13.62
CA LEU A 218 -10.71 7.85 -13.90
C LEU A 218 -9.58 7.94 -14.92
N ASN A 219 -9.81 8.70 -16.01
CA ASN A 219 -8.82 8.90 -17.05
C ASN A 219 -7.59 9.64 -16.53
N GLU A 220 -7.79 10.68 -15.73
CA GLU A 220 -6.72 11.51 -15.19
C GLU A 220 -5.83 10.71 -14.24
N VAL A 221 -6.43 9.99 -13.27
CA VAL A 221 -5.69 9.15 -12.32
C VAL A 221 -4.95 8.04 -13.06
N GLN A 222 -5.62 7.36 -13.99
CA GLN A 222 -5.02 6.29 -14.78
C GLN A 222 -3.87 6.81 -15.63
N ASN A 223 -4.06 7.87 -16.41
CA ASN A 223 -3.03 8.42 -17.27
C ASN A 223 -1.79 8.85 -16.49
N ARG A 224 -1.96 9.58 -15.38
CA ARG A 224 -0.81 10.01 -14.57
C ARG A 224 -0.03 8.85 -13.99
N ILE A 225 -0.72 7.89 -13.38
CA ILE A 225 -0.06 6.74 -12.75
C ILE A 225 0.61 5.85 -13.80
N GLU A 226 -0.10 5.52 -14.90
CA GLU A 226 0.44 4.61 -15.92
C GLU A 226 1.61 5.23 -16.68
N THR A 227 1.47 6.49 -17.12
CA THR A 227 2.55 7.19 -17.83
C THR A 227 3.81 7.26 -16.96
N ALA A 228 3.67 7.70 -15.70
CA ALA A 228 4.82 7.79 -14.80
C ALA A 228 5.38 6.41 -14.43
N SER A 229 4.53 5.39 -14.25
CA SER A 229 5.01 4.02 -13.94
C SER A 229 5.74 3.41 -15.12
N ASN A 230 5.25 3.59 -16.36
CA ASN A 230 5.91 3.07 -17.56
C ASN A 230 7.30 3.70 -17.76
N LEU A 231 7.44 5.00 -17.53
CA LEU A 231 8.76 5.65 -17.55
C LEU A 231 9.74 5.08 -16.52
N LEU A 232 9.24 4.52 -15.42
CA LEU A 232 10.09 3.85 -14.41
C LEU A 232 10.44 2.41 -14.78
N LEU A 233 9.78 1.79 -15.77
CA LEU A 233 10.13 0.45 -16.25
C LEU A 233 11.33 0.48 -17.20
N ASP A 234 11.57 1.60 -17.87
CA ASP A 234 12.62 1.78 -18.88
C ASP A 234 13.96 2.22 -18.28
N ASN A 235 13.98 2.53 -16.95
CA ASN A 235 15.17 2.95 -16.18
C ASN A 235 15.61 1.83 -15.23
#